data_dacb1629a412424a909ab671e9a0b051
#
_entry.id   dacb1629a412424a909ab671e9a0b051
#
_cell.length_a   1.000
_cell.length_b   1.000
_cell.length_c   1.000
_cell.angle_alpha   90.00
_cell.angle_beta   90.00
_cell.angle_gamma   90.00
#
_symmetry.space_group_name_H-M   'P 1'
#
loop_
_entity.id
_entity.type
_entity.pdbx_description
1 polymer ?
#
loop_
_entity_poly.entity_id
_entity_poly.type
_entity_poly.pdbx_seq_one_letter_code
_entity_poly.pdbx_strand_id
1 'polypeptide(L)'
;MEKFSNNWKRRRGNFMGGRSIIDIVCALEILGVVLFLTAPQFVMNYLILNPAAILHGQIWRIVTFLVYPPAITGSDAIMFVLMNALGIYCIRAFGMIVEQVWGKFRFNCYIIGGVLLHSAAAIGIYLVTGLHCPCSNYLVYSFFFVFA
;
A
#
# COMPACT_ATOMS: atom_id res chain seq x y z
N MET A 1 -22.58 -26.73 -20.65
CA MET A 1 -22.45 -25.73 -19.56
C MET A 1 -21.21 -25.94 -18.69
N GLU A 2 -20.78 -27.16 -18.45
CA GLU A 2 -19.59 -27.46 -17.64
C GLU A 2 -18.25 -26.93 -18.21
N LYS A 3 -18.08 -26.99 -19.52
CA LYS A 3 -16.87 -26.52 -20.21
C LYS A 3 -16.67 -25.00 -20.11
N PHE A 4 -17.76 -24.23 -19.98
CA PHE A 4 -17.72 -22.77 -19.81
C PHE A 4 -17.33 -22.38 -18.38
N SER A 5 -17.82 -23.12 -17.38
CA SER A 5 -17.48 -22.98 -15.96
C SER A 5 -16.00 -23.27 -15.69
N ASN A 6 -15.45 -24.31 -16.34
CA ASN A 6 -14.05 -24.70 -16.16
C ASN A 6 -13.07 -23.70 -16.82
N ASN A 7 -13.45 -23.07 -17.93
CA ASN A 7 -12.67 -22.00 -18.55
C ASN A 7 -12.65 -20.73 -17.69
N TRP A 8 -13.73 -20.40 -16.99
CA TRP A 8 -13.75 -19.29 -16.04
C TRP A 8 -12.83 -19.53 -14.83
N LYS A 9 -12.86 -20.75 -14.27
CA LYS A 9 -11.98 -21.15 -13.17
C LYS A 9 -10.51 -21.14 -13.60
N ARG A 10 -10.21 -21.59 -14.83
CA ARG A 10 -8.85 -21.60 -15.38
C ARG A 10 -8.33 -20.20 -15.70
N ARG A 11 -9.19 -19.30 -16.22
CA ARG A 11 -8.83 -17.88 -16.43
C ARG A 11 -8.60 -17.13 -15.12
N ARG A 12 -9.41 -17.40 -14.09
CA ARG A 12 -9.19 -16.87 -12.73
C ARG A 12 -7.86 -17.35 -12.15
N GLY A 13 -7.49 -18.61 -12.34
CA GLY A 13 -6.20 -19.14 -11.88
C GLY A 13 -4.99 -18.54 -12.62
N ASN A 14 -5.12 -18.32 -13.95
CA ASN A 14 -4.00 -17.82 -14.75
C ASN A 14 -3.84 -16.29 -14.70
N PHE A 15 -4.91 -15.52 -14.45
CA PHE A 15 -4.79 -14.06 -14.30
C PHE A 15 -4.12 -13.66 -12.99
N MET A 16 -3.99 -14.60 -12.04
CA MET A 16 -3.39 -14.38 -10.73
C MET A 16 -2.36 -15.45 -10.34
N GLY A 17 -1.82 -16.18 -11.28
CA GLY A 17 -0.66 -17.09 -11.09
C GLY A 17 0.66 -16.36 -10.89
N GLY A 18 0.63 -15.02 -10.76
CA GLY A 18 1.75 -14.18 -10.43
C GLY A 18 2.02 -14.12 -8.91
N ARG A 19 3.07 -13.39 -8.54
CA ARG A 19 3.45 -13.03 -7.17
C ARG A 19 2.24 -12.46 -6.43
N SER A 20 2.14 -12.72 -5.14
CA SER A 20 1.12 -12.09 -4.30
C SER A 20 1.27 -10.56 -4.35
N ILE A 21 0.16 -9.82 -4.34
CA ILE A 21 0.21 -8.35 -4.28
C ILE A 21 0.96 -7.88 -3.03
N ILE A 22 0.94 -8.68 -1.96
CA ILE A 22 1.67 -8.38 -0.73
C ILE A 22 3.18 -8.39 -0.94
N ASP A 23 3.71 -9.29 -1.76
CA ASP A 23 5.14 -9.31 -2.08
C ASP A 23 5.55 -8.07 -2.87
N ILE A 24 4.66 -7.57 -3.74
CA ILE A 24 4.86 -6.32 -4.49
C ILE A 24 4.85 -5.12 -3.53
N VAL A 25 3.89 -5.07 -2.61
CA VAL A 25 3.80 -4.00 -1.60
C VAL A 25 5.06 -4.00 -0.72
N CYS A 26 5.48 -5.14 -0.19
CA CYS A 26 6.69 -5.25 0.60
C CYS A 26 7.95 -4.81 -0.18
N ALA A 27 8.05 -5.16 -1.47
CA ALA A 27 9.16 -4.73 -2.30
C ALA A 27 9.16 -3.20 -2.51
N LEU A 28 7.98 -2.59 -2.68
CA LEU A 28 7.83 -1.14 -2.79
C LEU A 28 8.21 -0.43 -1.48
N GLU A 29 7.83 -0.99 -0.33
CA GLU A 29 8.20 -0.43 0.97
C GLU A 29 9.71 -0.54 1.22
N ILE A 30 10.34 -1.66 0.89
CA ILE A 30 11.81 -1.81 0.97
C ILE A 30 12.49 -0.76 0.07
N LEU A 31 12.01 -0.58 -1.15
CA LEU A 31 12.51 0.46 -2.06
C LEU A 31 12.35 1.85 -1.43
N GLY A 32 11.22 2.11 -0.78
CA GLY A 32 10.93 3.36 -0.08
C GLY A 32 11.90 3.65 1.05
N VAL A 33 12.23 2.64 1.87
CA VAL A 33 13.23 2.76 2.93
C VAL A 33 14.60 3.13 2.37
N VAL A 34 15.04 2.45 1.30
CA VAL A 34 16.31 2.74 0.63
C VAL A 34 16.31 4.15 0.04
N LEU A 35 15.25 4.55 -0.64
CA LEU A 35 15.10 5.90 -1.21
C LEU A 35 15.09 6.98 -0.12
N PHE A 36 14.43 6.72 1.00
CA PHE A 36 14.39 7.66 2.11
C PHE A 36 15.76 7.87 2.75
N LEU A 37 16.58 6.81 2.85
CA LEU A 37 17.95 6.91 3.38
C LEU A 37 18.92 7.62 2.42
N THR A 38 18.71 7.47 1.09
CA THR A 38 19.62 8.06 0.09
C THR A 38 19.19 9.44 -0.38
N ALA A 39 17.89 9.68 -0.50
CA ALA A 39 17.32 10.91 -1.05
C ALA A 39 16.01 11.31 -0.36
N PRO A 40 16.03 11.68 0.94
CA PRO A 40 14.81 11.97 1.71
C PRO A 40 13.99 13.10 1.11
N GLN A 41 14.62 14.13 0.56
CA GLN A 41 13.94 15.25 -0.08
C GLN A 41 13.14 14.83 -1.32
N PHE A 42 13.65 13.89 -2.09
CA PHE A 42 12.95 13.35 -3.25
C PHE A 42 11.67 12.61 -2.83
N VAL A 43 11.76 11.76 -1.81
CA VAL A 43 10.62 11.03 -1.26
C VAL A 43 9.55 12.00 -0.75
N MET A 44 9.96 13.00 0.04
CA MET A 44 9.06 13.99 0.60
C MET A 44 8.35 14.84 -0.48
N ASN A 45 9.05 15.22 -1.53
CA ASN A 45 8.51 16.13 -2.54
C ASN A 45 7.67 15.42 -3.61
N TYR A 46 7.98 14.15 -3.95
CA TYR A 46 7.38 13.48 -5.11
C TYR A 46 6.56 12.24 -4.79
N LEU A 47 6.82 11.55 -3.67
CA LEU A 47 6.20 10.27 -3.36
C LEU A 47 5.09 10.36 -2.31
N ILE A 48 5.12 11.36 -1.44
CA ILE A 48 4.07 11.60 -0.44
C ILE A 48 2.71 11.85 -1.11
N LEU A 49 1.67 11.31 -0.50
CA LEU A 49 0.29 11.62 -0.88
C LEU A 49 -0.01 13.10 -0.61
N ASN A 50 -0.04 13.88 -1.66
CA ASN A 50 -0.39 15.30 -1.60
C ASN A 50 -1.64 15.56 -2.45
N PRO A 51 -2.81 15.76 -1.82
CA PRO A 51 -4.08 15.96 -2.53
C PRO A 51 -4.04 17.14 -3.50
N ALA A 52 -3.40 18.26 -3.11
CA ALA A 52 -3.28 19.44 -3.98
C ALA A 52 -2.50 19.09 -5.26
N ALA A 53 -1.38 18.38 -5.13
CA ALA A 53 -0.57 17.99 -6.28
C ALA A 53 -1.29 16.98 -7.20
N ILE A 54 -2.14 16.09 -6.63
CA ILE A 54 -2.97 15.18 -7.42
C ILE A 54 -3.98 15.96 -8.26
N LEU A 55 -4.63 16.97 -7.70
CA LEU A 55 -5.56 17.85 -8.42
C LEU A 55 -4.87 18.66 -9.53
N HIS A 56 -3.57 18.93 -9.39
CA HIS A 56 -2.73 19.53 -10.43
C HIS A 56 -2.18 18.54 -11.47
N GLY A 57 -2.68 17.29 -11.48
CA GLY A 57 -2.34 16.28 -12.50
C GLY A 57 -1.28 15.26 -12.11
N GLN A 58 -0.78 15.26 -10.87
CA GLN A 58 0.22 14.30 -10.40
C GLN A 58 -0.45 12.99 -9.90
N ILE A 59 -1.16 12.31 -10.81
CA ILE A 59 -1.99 11.13 -10.52
C ILE A 59 -1.15 9.95 -9.99
N TRP A 60 0.13 9.84 -10.37
CA TRP A 60 1.01 8.78 -9.90
C TRP A 60 1.15 8.72 -8.38
N ARG A 61 0.92 9.83 -7.67
CA ARG A 61 0.96 9.89 -6.20
C ARG A 61 -0.06 8.98 -5.51
N ILE A 62 -1.14 8.60 -6.22
CA ILE A 62 -2.16 7.64 -5.74
C ILE A 62 -1.55 6.24 -5.52
N VAL A 63 -0.49 5.90 -6.24
CA VAL A 63 0.19 4.61 -6.12
C VAL A 63 1.52 4.74 -5.40
N THR A 64 2.25 5.83 -5.67
CA THR A 64 3.60 6.00 -5.12
C THR A 64 3.64 6.25 -3.63
N PHE A 65 2.53 6.66 -2.99
CA PHE A 65 2.50 6.79 -1.54
C PHE A 65 2.72 5.44 -0.81
N LEU A 66 2.46 4.30 -1.48
CA LEU A 66 2.79 2.97 -0.96
C LEU A 66 4.30 2.73 -0.80
N VAL A 67 5.12 3.50 -1.51
CA VAL A 67 6.58 3.46 -1.40
C VAL A 67 7.06 4.22 -0.15
N TYR A 68 6.20 5.06 0.43
CA TYR A 68 6.56 5.85 1.60
C TYR A 68 6.69 4.96 2.84
N PRO A 69 7.84 5.02 3.55
CA PRO A 69 8.07 4.11 4.67
C PRO A 69 7.05 4.32 5.80
N PRO A 70 6.51 3.22 6.38
CA PRO A 70 5.45 3.29 7.37
C PRO A 70 5.87 3.93 8.71
N ALA A 71 7.15 3.91 9.06
CA ALA A 71 7.64 4.47 10.30
C ALA A 71 8.67 5.57 10.03
N ILE A 72 8.36 6.81 10.40
CA ILE A 72 9.27 7.97 10.31
C ILE A 72 9.84 8.33 11.70
N THR A 73 9.64 7.47 12.67
CA THR A 73 10.04 7.72 14.06
C THR A 73 11.50 7.34 14.29
N GLY A 74 12.29 8.34 14.63
CA GLY A 74 13.64 8.17 15.14
C GLY A 74 14.64 9.12 14.48
N SER A 75 15.43 9.80 15.28
CA SER A 75 16.59 10.59 14.82
C SER A 75 17.73 9.71 14.33
N ASP A 76 17.73 8.42 14.69
CA ASP A 76 18.79 7.48 14.38
C ASP A 76 18.43 6.58 13.19
N ALA A 77 19.32 6.54 12.20
CA ALA A 77 19.15 5.71 10.99
C ALA A 77 18.94 4.22 11.32
N ILE A 78 19.58 3.72 12.36
CA ILE A 78 19.44 2.31 12.79
C ILE A 78 18.02 2.04 13.29
N MET A 79 17.49 2.93 14.13
CA MET A 79 16.12 2.79 14.67
C MET A 79 15.09 2.92 13.57
N PHE A 80 15.28 3.83 12.61
CA PHE A 80 14.45 3.96 11.43
C PHE A 80 14.40 2.66 10.61
N VAL A 81 15.55 2.07 10.29
CA VAL A 81 15.61 0.81 9.54
C VAL A 81 14.97 -0.32 10.31
N LEU A 82 15.23 -0.45 11.61
CA LEU A 82 14.69 -1.52 12.45
C LEU A 82 13.15 -1.45 12.52
N MET A 83 12.59 -0.27 12.76
CA MET A 83 11.13 -0.08 12.84
C MET A 83 10.44 -0.34 11.51
N ASN A 84 11.03 0.09 10.40
CA ASN A 84 10.48 -0.20 9.07
C ASN A 84 10.60 -1.68 8.71
N ALA A 85 11.72 -2.34 9.04
CA ALA A 85 11.87 -3.78 8.82
C ALA A 85 10.82 -4.59 9.61
N LEU A 86 10.57 -4.21 10.86
CA LEU A 86 9.52 -4.82 11.69
C LEU A 86 8.13 -4.58 11.07
N GLY A 87 7.84 -3.35 10.62
CA GLY A 87 6.59 -3.00 9.94
C GLY A 87 6.35 -3.85 8.69
N ILE A 88 7.34 -3.94 7.80
CA ILE A 88 7.29 -4.74 6.57
C ILE A 88 7.08 -6.22 6.90
N TYR A 89 7.78 -6.74 7.92
CA TYR A 89 7.59 -8.10 8.39
C TYR A 89 6.15 -8.35 8.85
N CYS A 90 5.59 -7.45 9.67
CA CYS A 90 4.19 -7.54 10.13
C CYS A 90 3.21 -7.50 8.96
N ILE A 91 3.36 -6.55 8.03
CA ILE A 91 2.49 -6.43 6.85
C ILE A 91 2.53 -7.71 6.04
N ARG A 92 3.72 -8.28 5.81
CA ARG A 92 3.85 -9.54 5.10
C ARG A 92 3.21 -10.71 5.84
N ALA A 93 3.48 -10.85 7.14
CA ALA A 93 2.94 -11.94 7.95
C ALA A 93 1.40 -11.91 7.98
N PHE A 94 0.81 -10.77 8.32
CA PHE A 94 -0.63 -10.59 8.35
C PHE A 94 -1.25 -10.70 6.95
N GLY A 95 -0.65 -10.08 5.94
CA GLY A 95 -1.13 -10.15 4.56
C GLY A 95 -1.18 -11.57 4.03
N MET A 96 -0.19 -12.42 4.31
CA MET A 96 -0.22 -13.82 3.93
C MET A 96 -1.34 -14.61 4.62
N ILE A 97 -1.61 -14.35 5.90
CA ILE A 97 -2.70 -15.00 6.64
C ILE A 97 -4.05 -14.62 6.02
N VAL A 98 -4.30 -13.32 5.79
CA VAL A 98 -5.54 -12.85 5.16
C VAL A 98 -5.70 -13.40 3.75
N GLU A 99 -4.63 -13.43 2.95
CA GLU A 99 -4.65 -14.01 1.61
C GLU A 99 -5.02 -15.50 1.62
N GLN A 100 -4.52 -16.27 2.61
CA GLN A 100 -4.87 -17.69 2.76
C GLN A 100 -6.34 -17.89 3.11
N VAL A 101 -6.91 -17.05 3.98
CA VAL A 101 -8.31 -17.14 4.44
C VAL A 101 -9.28 -16.66 3.36
N TRP A 102 -9.02 -15.53 2.73
CA TRP A 102 -9.95 -14.89 1.78
C TRP A 102 -9.73 -15.32 0.33
N GLY A 103 -8.56 -15.86 0.03
CA GLY A 103 -8.10 -16.17 -1.33
C GLY A 103 -7.53 -14.94 -2.05
N LYS A 104 -6.59 -15.18 -2.96
CA LYS A 104 -5.82 -14.15 -3.69
C LYS A 104 -6.68 -13.06 -4.33
N PHE A 105 -7.81 -13.44 -4.96
CA PHE A 105 -8.65 -12.48 -5.67
C PHE A 105 -9.28 -11.45 -4.74
N ARG A 106 -9.92 -11.92 -3.66
CA ARG A 106 -10.59 -11.04 -2.70
C ARG A 106 -9.59 -10.15 -1.97
N PHE A 107 -8.45 -10.73 -1.62
CA PHE A 107 -7.36 -9.99 -0.98
C PHE A 107 -6.82 -8.88 -1.89
N ASN A 108 -6.58 -9.16 -3.17
CA ASN A 108 -6.11 -8.13 -4.12
C ASN A 108 -7.14 -7.02 -4.32
N CYS A 109 -8.44 -7.36 -4.44
CA CYS A 109 -9.50 -6.36 -4.50
C CYS A 109 -9.56 -5.50 -3.24
N TYR A 110 -9.33 -6.09 -2.08
CA TYR A 110 -9.27 -5.38 -0.80
C TYR A 110 -8.13 -4.37 -0.77
N ILE A 111 -6.91 -4.77 -1.14
CA ILE A 111 -5.74 -3.88 -1.17
C ILE A 111 -5.94 -2.74 -2.17
N ILE A 112 -6.34 -3.05 -3.41
CA ILE A 112 -6.56 -2.03 -4.45
C ILE A 112 -7.70 -1.09 -4.06
N GLY A 113 -8.80 -1.64 -3.56
CA GLY A 113 -9.94 -0.84 -3.08
C GLY A 113 -9.56 0.06 -1.91
N GLY A 114 -8.75 -0.44 -0.98
CA GLY A 114 -8.22 0.33 0.14
C GLY A 114 -7.34 1.50 -0.31
N VAL A 115 -6.43 1.29 -1.27
CA VAL A 115 -5.59 2.35 -1.86
C VAL A 115 -6.46 3.45 -2.49
N LEU A 116 -7.44 3.06 -3.30
CA LEU A 116 -8.33 4.01 -3.98
C LEU A 116 -9.21 4.78 -2.99
N LEU A 117 -9.80 4.07 -2.03
CA LEU A 117 -10.67 4.68 -1.02
C LEU A 117 -9.88 5.64 -0.13
N HIS A 118 -8.67 5.26 0.29
CA HIS A 118 -7.78 6.11 1.07
C HIS A 118 -7.42 7.39 0.33
N SER A 119 -7.04 7.26 -0.94
CA SER A 119 -6.71 8.43 -1.78
C SER A 119 -7.93 9.32 -2.01
N ALA A 120 -9.11 8.74 -2.23
CA ALA A 120 -10.36 9.48 -2.38
C ALA A 120 -10.73 10.22 -1.07
N ALA A 121 -10.56 9.58 0.08
CA ALA A 121 -10.80 10.19 1.39
C ALA A 121 -9.83 11.36 1.64
N ALA A 122 -8.55 11.21 1.34
CA ALA A 122 -7.55 12.28 1.48
C ALA A 122 -7.88 13.49 0.60
N ILE A 123 -8.30 13.26 -0.65
CA ILE A 123 -8.75 14.33 -1.56
C ILE A 123 -10.04 14.98 -1.04
N GLY A 124 -11.02 14.20 -0.56
CA GLY A 124 -12.26 14.69 0.00
C GLY A 124 -12.04 15.58 1.23
N ILE A 125 -11.21 15.16 2.17
CA ILE A 125 -10.84 15.95 3.35
C ILE A 125 -10.16 17.25 2.92
N TYR A 126 -9.23 17.20 1.97
CA TYR A 126 -8.56 18.39 1.47
C TYR A 126 -9.53 19.39 0.83
N LEU A 127 -10.51 18.92 0.05
CA LEU A 127 -11.52 19.80 -0.60
C LEU A 127 -12.44 20.48 0.42
N VAL A 128 -12.73 19.81 1.55
CA VAL A 128 -13.65 20.35 2.57
C VAL A 128 -12.92 21.24 3.58
N THR A 129 -11.72 20.85 4.00
CA THR A 129 -11.01 21.50 5.13
C THR A 129 -9.78 22.30 4.70
N GLY A 130 -9.26 22.10 3.49
CA GLY A 130 -7.99 22.63 3.04
C GLY A 130 -6.76 22.01 3.73
N LEU A 131 -6.96 21.05 4.63
CA LEU A 131 -5.88 20.42 5.39
C LEU A 131 -5.25 19.28 4.62
N HIS A 132 -3.92 19.23 4.60
CA HIS A 132 -3.17 18.11 4.08
C HIS A 132 -3.10 17.01 5.15
N CYS A 133 -3.72 15.86 4.88
CA CYS A 133 -3.58 14.67 5.73
C CYS A 133 -2.55 13.72 5.09
N PRO A 134 -1.29 13.73 5.50
CA PRO A 134 -0.28 12.77 5.04
C PRO A 134 -0.49 11.45 5.79
N CYS A 135 -1.46 10.65 5.37
CA CYS A 135 -1.70 9.34 5.96
C CYS A 135 -0.93 8.28 5.17
N SER A 136 0.21 7.86 5.68
CA SER A 136 1.05 6.83 5.05
C SER A 136 0.82 5.41 5.57
N ASN A 137 0.29 5.27 6.79
CA ASN A 137 0.26 3.98 7.51
C ASN A 137 -1.07 3.22 7.40
N TYR A 138 -1.90 3.51 6.39
CA TYR A 138 -3.24 2.93 6.32
C TYR A 138 -3.22 1.39 6.20
N LEU A 139 -2.23 0.81 5.53
CA LEU A 139 -2.12 -0.65 5.35
C LEU A 139 -1.98 -1.37 6.69
N VAL A 140 -1.15 -0.84 7.59
CA VAL A 140 -0.94 -1.42 8.92
C VAL A 140 -2.25 -1.39 9.71
N TYR A 141 -2.92 -0.24 9.75
CA TYR A 141 -4.19 -0.09 10.46
C TYR A 141 -5.30 -0.94 9.81
N SER A 142 -5.35 -1.01 8.50
CA SER A 142 -6.31 -1.81 7.75
C SER A 142 -6.19 -3.31 8.08
N PHE A 143 -4.98 -3.84 8.21
CA PHE A 143 -4.79 -5.23 8.62
C PHE A 143 -5.19 -5.46 10.07
N PHE A 144 -4.93 -4.53 10.98
CA PHE A 144 -5.41 -4.63 12.36
C PHE A 144 -6.94 -4.72 12.43
N PHE A 145 -7.66 -3.91 11.64
CA PHE A 145 -9.13 -3.95 11.61
C PHE A 145 -9.71 -5.24 11.04
N VAL A 146 -8.98 -5.96 10.19
CA VAL A 146 -9.43 -7.27 9.66
C VAL A 146 -9.32 -8.37 10.72
N PHE A 147 -8.41 -8.22 11.69
CA PHE A 147 -8.20 -9.20 12.76
C PHE A 147 -8.98 -8.88 14.05
N ALA A 148 -9.54 -7.68 14.20
CA ALA A 148 -10.38 -7.30 15.31
C ALA A 148 -11.83 -7.83 15.15
#